data_7e608e4afec70fff4709ba3fe5242395
#
_entry.id   7e608e4afec70fff4709ba3fe5242395
#
_cell.length_a   1.000
_cell.length_b   1.000
_cell.length_c   1.000
_cell.angle_alpha   90.00
_cell.angle_beta   90.00
_cell.angle_gamma   90.00
#
_symmetry.space_group_name_H-M   'P 1'
#
loop_
_entity.id
_entity.type
_entity.pdbx_description
1 polymer ?
#
loop_
_entity_poly.entity_id
_entity_poly.type
_entity_poly.pdbx_seq_one_letter_code
_entity_poly.pdbx_strand_id
1 'polypeptide(L)'
;MSETVEGWHRVLGAFDSWIHYESSEFGPWTGYFSLENLRGLTSEERLGWMHSMYDEIIPGRVSKARETGVALEDFMPYMPDPDAQEVVQSMINLSEVIQQSMLQMSDVITTMMEEYKASGLEEIIPYLSSLADIEEDIRHHMSLYSQGFAKLGSMGLSIPDEMM
;
A
#
# COMPACT_ATOMS: atom_id res chain seq x y z
N MET A 1 24.19 -5.49 -19.94
CA MET A 1 22.74 -5.62 -19.78
C MET A 1 22.09 -4.34 -20.29
N SER A 2 20.97 -4.44 -20.97
CA SER A 2 20.32 -3.23 -21.49
C SER A 2 19.70 -2.40 -20.36
N GLU A 3 19.55 -1.11 -20.59
CA GLU A 3 18.89 -0.21 -19.65
C GLU A 3 17.44 -0.60 -19.40
N THR A 4 16.77 -1.16 -20.43
CA THR A 4 15.40 -1.68 -20.30
C THR A 4 15.33 -2.81 -19.28
N VAL A 5 16.26 -3.77 -19.35
CA VAL A 5 16.31 -4.91 -18.42
C VAL A 5 16.62 -4.43 -17.00
N GLU A 6 17.58 -3.53 -16.85
CA GLU A 6 17.92 -2.96 -15.53
C GLU A 6 16.75 -2.20 -14.91
N GLY A 7 16.08 -1.37 -15.72
CA GLY A 7 14.90 -0.63 -15.27
C GLY A 7 13.77 -1.56 -14.84
N TRP A 8 13.53 -2.62 -15.62
CA TRP A 8 12.52 -3.61 -15.29
C TRP A 8 12.85 -4.34 -13.99
N HIS A 9 14.12 -4.71 -13.79
CA HIS A 9 14.54 -5.36 -12.54
C HIS A 9 14.34 -4.43 -11.33
N ARG A 10 14.54 -3.12 -11.49
CA ARG A 10 14.27 -2.17 -10.42
C ARG A 10 12.78 -2.09 -10.08
N VAL A 11 11.91 -2.10 -11.10
CA VAL A 11 10.46 -2.14 -10.90
C VAL A 11 10.05 -3.38 -10.14
N LEU A 12 10.52 -4.56 -10.59
CA LEU A 12 10.18 -5.83 -9.96
C LEU A 12 10.70 -5.89 -8.52
N GLY A 13 11.92 -5.41 -8.28
CA GLY A 13 12.51 -5.37 -6.94
C GLY A 13 11.74 -4.45 -5.98
N ALA A 14 11.34 -3.28 -6.47
CA ALA A 14 10.56 -2.34 -5.67
C ALA A 14 9.18 -2.91 -5.33
N PHE A 15 8.51 -3.52 -6.29
CA PHE A 15 7.19 -4.11 -6.06
C PHE A 15 7.27 -5.34 -5.15
N ASP A 16 8.28 -6.18 -5.33
CA ASP A 16 8.51 -7.33 -4.45
C ASP A 16 8.72 -6.88 -3.00
N SER A 17 9.53 -5.84 -2.80
CA SER A 17 9.74 -5.24 -1.49
C SER A 17 8.44 -4.72 -0.87
N TRP A 18 7.59 -4.09 -1.69
CA TRP A 18 6.28 -3.60 -1.26
C TRP A 18 5.37 -4.76 -0.83
N ILE A 19 5.26 -5.80 -1.65
CA ILE A 19 4.44 -6.98 -1.32
C ILE A 19 4.93 -7.65 -0.04
N HIS A 20 6.25 -7.77 0.13
CA HIS A 20 6.82 -8.32 1.35
C HIS A 20 6.43 -7.47 2.57
N TYR A 21 6.48 -6.14 2.44
CA TYR A 21 6.07 -5.23 3.49
C TYR A 21 4.59 -5.43 3.85
N GLU A 22 3.71 -5.56 2.83
CA GLU A 22 2.28 -5.79 3.02
C GLU A 22 2.01 -7.05 3.85
N SER A 23 2.72 -8.12 3.59
CA SER A 23 2.48 -9.40 4.26
C SER A 23 3.16 -9.52 5.62
N SER A 24 4.39 -9.00 5.76
CA SER A 24 5.19 -9.21 6.97
C SER A 24 5.12 -8.07 7.98
N GLU A 25 4.96 -6.83 7.51
CA GLU A 25 4.98 -5.66 8.39
C GLU A 25 3.57 -5.06 8.58
N PHE A 26 2.84 -4.84 7.50
CA PHE A 26 1.52 -4.18 7.59
C PHE A 26 0.39 -5.16 7.94
N GLY A 27 0.35 -6.32 7.29
CA GLY A 27 -0.74 -7.28 7.45
C GLY A 27 -1.08 -7.61 8.91
N PRO A 28 -0.09 -7.92 9.76
CA PRO A 28 -0.35 -8.24 11.16
C PRO A 28 -1.07 -7.12 11.95
N TRP A 29 -0.88 -5.86 11.54
CA TRP A 29 -1.49 -4.71 12.22
C TRP A 29 -2.98 -4.55 11.89
N THR A 30 -3.45 -5.08 10.75
CA THR A 30 -4.84 -4.98 10.34
C THR A 30 -5.80 -5.78 11.21
N GLY A 31 -5.28 -6.74 11.97
CA GLY A 31 -6.07 -7.50 12.93
C GLY A 31 -6.76 -6.61 13.98
N TYR A 32 -6.19 -5.44 14.24
CA TYR A 32 -6.74 -4.49 15.21
C TYR A 32 -7.74 -3.51 14.61
N PHE A 33 -8.11 -3.66 13.34
CA PHE A 33 -9.28 -2.98 12.77
C PHE A 33 -10.57 -3.65 13.25
N SER A 34 -10.51 -4.29 14.39
CA SER A 34 -11.58 -5.06 15.02
C SER A 34 -11.73 -4.62 16.47
N LEU A 35 -12.93 -4.18 16.84
CA LEU A 35 -13.22 -3.80 18.21
C LEU A 35 -12.96 -4.96 19.18
N GLU A 36 -13.33 -6.18 18.79
CA GLU A 36 -13.11 -7.38 19.61
C GLU A 36 -11.64 -7.58 19.94
N ASN A 37 -10.76 -7.45 18.94
CA ASN A 37 -9.33 -7.62 19.14
C ASN A 37 -8.74 -6.48 20.00
N LEU A 38 -9.24 -5.25 19.81
CA LEU A 38 -8.82 -4.12 20.63
C LEU A 38 -9.26 -4.27 22.10
N ARG A 39 -10.40 -4.90 22.35
CA ARG A 39 -10.89 -5.16 23.71
C ARG A 39 -9.92 -6.06 24.49
N GLY A 40 -9.17 -6.91 23.82
CA GLY A 40 -8.17 -7.77 24.42
C GLY A 40 -6.90 -7.06 24.86
N LEU A 41 -6.73 -5.80 24.47
CA LEU A 41 -5.55 -5.00 24.80
C LEU A 41 -5.80 -4.07 25.98
N THR A 42 -4.73 -3.69 26.66
CA THR A 42 -4.78 -2.60 27.67
C THR A 42 -4.93 -1.25 26.95
N SER A 43 -5.30 -0.21 27.68
CA SER A 43 -5.37 1.15 27.13
C SER A 43 -4.02 1.61 26.57
N GLU A 44 -2.93 1.29 27.27
CA GLU A 44 -1.58 1.61 26.83
C GLU A 44 -1.23 0.89 25.52
N GLU A 45 -1.58 -0.39 25.40
CA GLU A 45 -1.34 -1.19 24.21
C GLU A 45 -2.17 -0.66 23.01
N ARG A 46 -3.42 -0.24 23.24
CA ARG A 46 -4.27 0.35 22.20
C ARG A 46 -3.67 1.64 21.64
N LEU A 47 -3.25 2.54 22.54
CA LEU A 47 -2.60 3.77 22.12
C LEU A 47 -1.26 3.51 21.44
N GLY A 48 -0.50 2.53 21.94
CA GLY A 48 0.75 2.10 21.32
C GLY A 48 0.54 1.62 19.90
N TRP A 49 -0.51 0.83 19.66
CA TRP A 49 -0.87 0.38 18.30
C TRP A 49 -1.19 1.57 17.38
N MET A 50 -2.02 2.50 17.86
CA MET A 50 -2.38 3.69 17.07
C MET A 50 -1.16 4.54 16.74
N HIS A 51 -0.29 4.79 17.70
CA HIS A 51 0.94 5.55 17.49
C HIS A 51 1.88 4.86 16.51
N SER A 52 2.08 3.55 16.64
CA SER A 52 2.95 2.80 15.74
C SER A 52 2.40 2.80 14.31
N MET A 53 1.09 2.66 14.15
CA MET A 53 0.45 2.75 12.82
C MET A 53 0.74 4.11 12.19
N TYR A 54 0.56 5.18 12.94
CA TYR A 54 0.75 6.55 12.45
C TYR A 54 2.23 6.88 12.20
N ASP A 55 3.11 6.52 13.13
CA ASP A 55 4.52 6.94 13.09
C ASP A 55 5.41 6.06 12.22
N GLU A 56 5.11 4.77 12.11
CA GLU A 56 6.01 3.80 11.47
C GLU A 56 5.35 2.99 10.36
N ILE A 57 4.23 2.36 10.66
CA ILE A 57 3.68 1.32 9.76
C ILE A 57 3.09 1.93 8.48
N ILE A 58 2.23 2.94 8.62
CA ILE A 58 1.64 3.61 7.44
C ILE A 58 2.70 4.39 6.65
N PRO A 59 3.60 5.19 7.28
CA PRO A 59 4.66 5.84 6.52
C PRO A 59 5.57 4.87 5.77
N GLY A 60 5.89 3.71 6.36
CA GLY A 60 6.66 2.67 5.69
C GLY A 60 5.94 2.13 4.47
N ARG A 61 4.63 1.92 4.58
CA ARG A 61 3.78 1.46 3.48
C ARG A 61 3.74 2.49 2.34
N VAL A 62 3.57 3.76 2.67
CA VAL A 62 3.59 4.87 1.70
C VAL A 62 4.93 4.91 0.97
N SER A 63 6.03 4.74 1.70
CA SER A 63 7.38 4.72 1.11
C SER A 63 7.54 3.60 0.09
N LYS A 64 7.02 2.40 0.37
CA LYS A 64 7.08 1.26 -0.57
C LYS A 64 6.29 1.54 -1.85
N ALA A 65 5.09 2.08 -1.71
CA ALA A 65 4.28 2.45 -2.87
C ALA A 65 4.96 3.53 -3.71
N ARG A 66 5.56 4.53 -3.06
CA ARG A 66 6.29 5.61 -3.72
C ARG A 66 7.52 5.09 -4.47
N GLU A 67 8.31 4.22 -3.84
CA GLU A 67 9.50 3.63 -4.47
C GLU A 67 9.12 2.88 -5.75
N THR A 68 8.02 2.14 -5.70
CA THR A 68 7.52 1.42 -6.87
C THR A 68 7.09 2.39 -7.98
N GLY A 69 6.38 3.46 -7.61
CA GLY A 69 5.97 4.49 -8.57
C GLY A 69 7.16 5.18 -9.23
N VAL A 70 8.19 5.52 -8.45
CA VAL A 70 9.41 6.14 -8.97
C VAL A 70 10.15 5.19 -9.92
N ALA A 71 10.24 3.90 -9.57
CA ALA A 71 10.86 2.91 -10.44
C ALA A 71 10.12 2.80 -11.78
N LEU A 72 8.79 2.88 -11.75
CA LEU A 72 7.98 2.87 -12.97
C LEU A 72 8.20 4.15 -13.81
N GLU A 73 8.29 5.30 -13.17
CA GLU A 73 8.59 6.56 -13.87
C GLU A 73 9.94 6.49 -14.57
N ASP A 74 10.96 5.98 -13.90
CA ASP A 74 12.30 5.83 -14.46
C ASP A 74 12.33 4.80 -15.59
N PHE A 75 11.45 3.82 -15.55
CA PHE A 75 11.36 2.74 -16.53
C PHE A 75 10.59 3.17 -17.80
N MET A 76 9.60 4.03 -17.66
CA MET A 76 8.68 4.40 -18.76
C MET A 76 9.38 4.83 -20.06
N PRO A 77 10.46 5.65 -20.00
CA PRO A 77 11.13 6.07 -21.25
C PRO A 77 11.73 4.93 -22.08
N TYR A 78 11.96 3.77 -21.47
CA TYR A 78 12.54 2.61 -22.14
C TYR A 78 11.51 1.67 -22.76
N MET A 79 10.22 2.00 -22.63
CA MET A 79 9.15 1.20 -23.24
C MET A 79 9.16 1.37 -24.76
N PRO A 80 9.09 0.25 -25.53
CA PRO A 80 9.31 0.28 -26.96
C PRO A 80 8.14 0.87 -27.76
N ASP A 81 6.93 0.88 -27.20
CA ASP A 81 5.75 1.34 -27.94
C ASP A 81 4.79 2.12 -27.04
N PRO A 82 3.87 2.91 -27.66
CA PRO A 82 2.91 3.72 -26.92
C PRO A 82 1.95 2.91 -26.04
N ASP A 83 1.58 1.69 -26.44
CA ASP A 83 0.67 0.86 -25.65
C ASP A 83 1.32 0.43 -24.33
N ALA A 84 2.59 0.03 -24.39
CA ALA A 84 3.34 -0.32 -23.17
C ALA A 84 3.54 0.91 -22.27
N GLN A 85 3.82 2.07 -22.86
CA GLN A 85 3.95 3.32 -22.11
C GLN A 85 2.65 3.68 -21.40
N GLU A 86 1.50 3.47 -22.05
CA GLU A 86 0.20 3.72 -21.44
C GLU A 86 -0.06 2.82 -20.24
N VAL A 87 0.31 1.53 -20.33
CA VAL A 87 0.17 0.60 -19.20
C VAL A 87 1.03 1.07 -18.02
N VAL A 88 2.29 1.42 -18.27
CA VAL A 88 3.19 1.91 -17.21
C VAL A 88 2.64 3.19 -16.59
N GLN A 89 2.15 4.13 -17.41
CA GLN A 89 1.56 5.37 -16.90
C GLN A 89 0.34 5.10 -16.01
N SER A 90 -0.51 4.14 -16.40
CA SER A 90 -1.65 3.74 -15.57
C SER A 90 -1.21 3.20 -14.21
N MET A 91 -0.12 2.43 -14.18
CA MET A 91 0.43 1.90 -12.94
C MET A 91 1.02 3.01 -12.07
N ILE A 92 1.69 4.01 -12.66
CA ILE A 92 2.17 5.19 -11.95
C ILE A 92 1.00 5.92 -11.28
N ASN A 93 -0.08 6.11 -12.02
CA ASN A 93 -1.28 6.77 -11.51
C ASN A 93 -1.91 5.98 -10.37
N LEU A 94 -1.93 4.64 -10.47
CA LEU A 94 -2.40 3.78 -9.38
C LEU A 94 -1.55 3.94 -8.12
N SER A 95 -0.23 4.04 -8.26
CA SER A 95 0.66 4.27 -7.13
C SER A 95 0.29 5.55 -6.39
N GLU A 96 0.01 6.63 -7.12
CA GLU A 96 -0.39 7.91 -6.54
C GLU A 96 -1.72 7.82 -5.81
N VAL A 97 -2.72 7.16 -6.42
CA VAL A 97 -4.03 6.95 -5.80
C VAL A 97 -3.90 6.15 -4.51
N ILE A 98 -3.12 5.08 -4.55
CA ILE A 98 -2.88 4.22 -3.38
C ILE A 98 -2.20 5.01 -2.26
N GLN A 99 -1.19 5.82 -2.60
CA GLN A 99 -0.50 6.66 -1.61
C GLN A 99 -1.48 7.64 -0.94
N GLN A 100 -2.37 8.25 -1.71
CA GLN A 100 -3.39 9.15 -1.15
C GLN A 100 -4.32 8.42 -0.19
N SER A 101 -4.74 7.21 -0.53
CA SER A 101 -5.58 6.39 0.35
C SER A 101 -4.84 6.02 1.64
N MET A 102 -3.55 5.70 1.56
CA MET A 102 -2.72 5.42 2.73
C MET A 102 -2.60 6.64 3.65
N LEU A 103 -2.43 7.83 3.08
CA LEU A 103 -2.37 9.08 3.84
C LEU A 103 -3.72 9.38 4.50
N GLN A 104 -4.81 9.08 3.82
CA GLN A 104 -6.16 9.20 4.39
C GLN A 104 -6.32 8.28 5.61
N MET A 105 -5.76 7.08 5.54
CA MET A 105 -5.75 6.14 6.67
C MET A 105 -5.03 6.78 7.88
N SER A 106 -3.89 7.44 7.67
CA SER A 106 -3.17 8.16 8.73
C SER A 106 -4.04 9.24 9.38
N ASP A 107 -4.79 9.99 8.57
CA ASP A 107 -5.69 11.04 9.09
C ASP A 107 -6.79 10.43 9.96
N VAL A 108 -7.35 9.30 9.54
CA VAL A 108 -8.36 8.59 10.33
C VAL A 108 -7.77 8.12 11.67
N ILE A 109 -6.55 7.59 11.66
CA ILE A 109 -5.87 7.15 12.90
C ILE A 109 -5.68 8.33 13.85
N THR A 110 -5.27 9.49 13.37
CA THR A 110 -5.06 10.68 14.20
C THR A 110 -6.37 11.09 14.89
N THR A 111 -7.46 11.19 14.12
CA THR A 111 -8.78 11.52 14.67
C THR A 111 -9.26 10.47 15.66
N MET A 112 -9.04 9.19 15.33
CA MET A 112 -9.39 8.07 16.19
C MET A 112 -8.66 8.13 17.54
N MET A 113 -7.38 8.48 17.54
CA MET A 113 -6.61 8.63 18.78
C MET A 113 -7.17 9.73 19.68
N GLU A 114 -7.51 10.87 19.09
CA GLU A 114 -8.12 11.99 19.82
C GLU A 114 -9.45 11.60 20.43
N GLU A 115 -10.30 10.94 19.66
CA GLU A 115 -11.61 10.49 20.12
C GLU A 115 -11.48 9.42 21.21
N TYR A 116 -10.54 8.49 21.04
CA TYR A 116 -10.27 7.46 22.04
C TYR A 116 -9.86 8.06 23.38
N LYS A 117 -8.96 9.06 23.37
CA LYS A 117 -8.51 9.72 24.58
C LYS A 117 -9.63 10.51 25.27
N ALA A 118 -10.53 11.09 24.48
CA ALA A 118 -11.63 11.90 25.02
C ALA A 118 -12.82 11.08 25.49
N SER A 119 -13.17 10.00 24.79
CA SER A 119 -14.47 9.35 24.96
C SER A 119 -14.43 7.81 25.10
N GLY A 120 -13.26 7.21 24.90
CA GLY A 120 -13.06 5.77 25.14
C GLY A 120 -13.25 4.90 23.90
N LEU A 121 -13.15 3.57 24.13
CA LEU A 121 -13.06 2.58 23.07
C LEU A 121 -14.32 2.48 22.18
N GLU A 122 -15.50 2.55 22.77
CA GLU A 122 -16.74 2.35 22.01
C GLU A 122 -16.95 3.48 20.99
N GLU A 123 -16.39 4.67 21.23
CA GLU A 123 -16.55 5.83 20.36
C GLU A 123 -15.70 5.76 19.10
N ILE A 124 -14.75 4.81 19.01
CA ILE A 124 -13.91 4.69 17.83
C ILE A 124 -14.44 3.71 16.77
N ILE A 125 -15.57 3.08 17.02
CA ILE A 125 -16.17 2.11 16.09
C ILE A 125 -16.30 2.68 14.65
N PRO A 126 -16.82 3.92 14.45
CA PRO A 126 -16.91 4.46 13.09
C PRO A 126 -15.56 4.61 12.40
N TYR A 127 -14.50 4.89 13.16
CA TYR A 127 -13.16 5.01 12.61
C TYR A 127 -12.57 3.67 12.19
N LEU A 128 -12.84 2.61 12.96
CA LEU A 128 -12.43 1.25 12.59
C LEU A 128 -13.10 0.82 11.29
N SER A 129 -14.37 1.15 11.12
CA SER A 129 -15.11 0.87 9.89
C SER A 129 -14.48 1.64 8.71
N SER A 130 -14.13 2.91 8.91
CA SER A 130 -13.47 3.73 7.88
C SER A 130 -12.12 3.15 7.49
N LEU A 131 -11.33 2.70 8.46
CA LEU A 131 -10.03 2.07 8.19
C LEU A 131 -10.20 0.80 7.34
N ALA A 132 -11.18 -0.03 7.67
CA ALA A 132 -11.46 -1.25 6.91
C ALA A 132 -11.87 -0.94 5.47
N ASP A 133 -12.71 0.08 5.28
CA ASP A 133 -13.16 0.50 3.94
C ASP A 133 -11.99 1.04 3.11
N ILE A 134 -11.13 1.85 3.72
CA ILE A 134 -9.93 2.37 3.03
C ILE A 134 -9.01 1.23 2.65
N GLU A 135 -8.80 0.25 3.54
CA GLU A 135 -7.97 -0.91 3.26
C GLU A 135 -8.51 -1.73 2.11
N GLU A 136 -9.82 -1.94 2.06
CA GLU A 136 -10.46 -2.65 0.95
C GLU A 136 -10.23 -1.93 -0.38
N ASP A 137 -10.35 -0.60 -0.38
CA ASP A 137 -10.09 0.22 -1.56
C ASP A 137 -8.63 0.12 -2.02
N ILE A 138 -7.69 0.18 -1.08
CA ILE A 138 -6.26 0.01 -1.38
C ILE A 138 -6.01 -1.36 -2.02
N ARG A 139 -6.56 -2.43 -1.46
CA ARG A 139 -6.41 -3.78 -1.99
C ARG A 139 -6.98 -3.92 -3.39
N HIS A 140 -8.10 -3.27 -3.65
CA HIS A 140 -8.69 -3.24 -5.00
C HIS A 140 -7.71 -2.60 -6.00
N HIS A 141 -7.15 -1.43 -5.65
CA HIS A 141 -6.19 -0.75 -6.52
C HIS A 141 -4.91 -1.56 -6.68
N MET A 142 -4.45 -2.27 -5.65
CA MET A 142 -3.29 -3.15 -5.76
C MET A 142 -3.55 -4.32 -6.71
N SER A 143 -4.78 -4.82 -6.78
CA SER A 143 -5.12 -5.86 -7.74
C SER A 143 -5.01 -5.36 -9.19
N LEU A 144 -5.27 -4.07 -9.42
CA LEU A 144 -5.07 -3.46 -10.73
C LEU A 144 -3.58 -3.38 -11.11
N TYR A 145 -2.69 -3.26 -10.13
CA TYR A 145 -1.25 -3.38 -10.36
C TYR A 145 -0.91 -4.75 -10.97
N SER A 146 -1.43 -5.83 -10.38
CA SER A 146 -1.21 -7.18 -10.90
C SER A 146 -1.69 -7.31 -12.34
N GLN A 147 -2.83 -6.68 -12.67
CA GLN A 147 -3.33 -6.65 -14.05
C GLN A 147 -2.38 -5.89 -14.97
N GLY A 148 -1.80 -4.78 -14.50
CA GLY A 148 -0.81 -4.02 -15.25
C GLY A 148 0.44 -4.86 -15.56
N PHE A 149 0.96 -5.57 -14.57
CA PHE A 149 2.08 -6.48 -14.75
C PHE A 149 1.75 -7.58 -15.76
N ALA A 150 0.56 -8.17 -15.68
CA ALA A 150 0.12 -9.19 -16.63
C ALA A 150 0.10 -8.66 -18.06
N LYS A 151 -0.39 -7.43 -18.26
CA LYS A 151 -0.39 -6.78 -19.58
C LYS A 151 1.03 -6.58 -20.11
N LEU A 152 1.95 -6.09 -19.27
CA LEU A 152 3.35 -5.93 -19.64
C LEU A 152 3.99 -7.28 -19.98
N GLY A 153 3.64 -8.34 -19.25
CA GLY A 153 4.08 -9.70 -19.54
C GLY A 153 3.62 -10.16 -20.92
N SER A 154 2.39 -9.86 -21.29
CA SER A 154 1.85 -10.20 -22.62
C SER A 154 2.53 -9.42 -23.74
N MET A 155 3.20 -8.31 -23.42
CA MET A 155 3.97 -7.49 -24.35
C MET A 155 5.45 -7.88 -24.39
N GLY A 156 5.85 -8.96 -23.71
CA GLY A 156 7.19 -9.52 -23.80
C GLY A 156 8.08 -9.34 -22.59
N LEU A 157 7.62 -8.70 -21.51
CA LEU A 157 8.40 -8.56 -20.30
C LEU A 157 8.21 -9.80 -19.39
N SER A 158 9.30 -10.30 -18.82
CA SER A 158 9.26 -11.45 -17.93
C SER A 158 8.82 -11.04 -16.52
N ILE A 159 7.82 -11.75 -15.97
CA ILE A 159 7.27 -11.48 -14.65
C ILE A 159 7.37 -12.74 -13.79
N PRO A 160 7.94 -12.65 -12.57
CA PRO A 160 7.95 -13.79 -11.64
C PRO A 160 6.53 -14.20 -11.24
N ASP A 161 6.29 -15.50 -11.12
CA ASP A 161 4.97 -16.06 -10.79
C ASP A 161 4.41 -15.51 -9.48
N GLU A 162 5.27 -15.25 -8.50
CA GLU A 162 4.86 -14.71 -7.19
C GLU A 162 4.27 -13.31 -7.22
N MET A 163 4.38 -12.60 -8.36
CA MET A 163 3.83 -11.25 -8.52
C MET A 163 2.52 -11.21 -9.31
N MET A 164 2.04 -12.37 -9.73
CA MET A 164 0.83 -12.48 -10.54
C MET A 164 -0.39 -12.96 -9.78
#